data_3e19a2b704b9c01d52bc11a885072c56
#
_entry.id   3e19a2b704b9c01d52bc11a885072c56
#
_cell.length_a   1.000
_cell.length_b   1.000
_cell.length_c   1.000
_cell.angle_alpha   90.00
_cell.angle_beta   90.00
_cell.angle_gamma   90.00
#
_symmetry.space_group_name_H-M   'P 1'
#
loop_
_entity.id
_entity.type
_entity.pdbx_description
1 polymer ?
#
loop_
_entity_poly.entity_id
_entity_poly.type
_entity_poly.pdbx_seq_one_letter_code
_entity_poly.pdbx_strand_id
1 'polypeptide(L)'
;MDLKNFTLNISQTKVNRFVDELAAGKFMATVCKKCGKKYYPPLADCAHCMQSDMEWKQISNEGTLVTFTKIHVPPEHFATRQPLMPFSSIQFEPCPIGLLNVEGGLKIMGWIPKVDLKKIKVGMKMKASPFTLPEGKLTIILEPI
;
A
#
# COMPACT_ATOMS: atom_id res chain seq x y z
N MET A 1 32.47 2.51 -7.01
CA MET A 1 31.29 3.14 -6.37
C MET A 1 30.26 2.06 -6.16
N ASP A 2 30.05 1.65 -4.92
CA ASP A 2 29.10 0.57 -4.63
C ASP A 2 27.71 1.18 -4.48
N LEU A 3 26.88 1.04 -5.52
CA LEU A 3 25.53 1.59 -5.56
C LEU A 3 24.53 0.86 -4.63
N LYS A 4 24.96 -0.21 -3.98
CA LYS A 4 24.09 -0.98 -3.07
C LYS A 4 23.79 -0.26 -1.75
N ASN A 5 24.59 0.75 -1.41
CA ASN A 5 24.47 1.50 -0.16
C ASN A 5 24.24 2.99 -0.37
N PHE A 6 23.70 3.38 -1.53
CA PHE A 6 23.37 4.77 -1.78
C PHE A 6 22.07 5.14 -1.05
N THR A 7 22.20 5.82 0.06
CA THR A 7 21.07 6.39 0.81
C THR A 7 20.99 7.87 0.50
N LEU A 8 19.99 8.27 -0.29
CA LEU A 8 19.63 9.68 -0.47
C LEU A 8 18.93 10.18 0.80
N ASN A 9 19.68 10.79 1.69
CA ASN A 9 19.13 11.43 2.89
C ASN A 9 18.60 12.84 2.52
N ILE A 10 17.49 12.87 1.79
CA ILE A 10 16.78 14.11 1.48
C ILE A 10 15.62 14.24 2.47
N SER A 11 15.82 15.06 3.50
CA SER A 11 14.93 15.19 4.66
C SER A 11 13.52 15.74 4.37
N GLN A 12 13.18 16.09 3.14
CA GLN A 12 11.90 16.71 2.79
C GLN A 12 11.33 16.25 1.44
N THR A 13 11.55 15.02 1.02
CA THR A 13 10.87 14.51 -0.16
C THR A 13 9.41 14.20 0.15
N LYS A 14 8.52 14.42 -0.82
CA LYS A 14 7.12 14.00 -0.74
C LYS A 14 6.97 12.50 -0.46
N VAL A 15 7.94 11.70 -0.87
CA VAL A 15 8.01 10.26 -0.60
C VAL A 15 8.24 9.98 0.89
N ASN A 16 9.18 10.68 1.53
CA ASN A 16 9.42 10.50 2.97
C ASN A 16 8.17 10.85 3.78
N ARG A 17 7.51 11.97 3.47
CA ARG A 17 6.25 12.34 4.11
C ARG A 17 5.20 11.25 3.98
N PHE A 18 5.03 10.67 2.80
CA PHE A 18 4.07 9.58 2.58
C PHE A 18 4.37 8.37 3.46
N VAL A 19 5.65 7.97 3.53
CA VAL A 19 6.08 6.81 4.34
C VAL A 19 5.91 7.09 5.83
N ASP A 20 6.28 8.27 6.30
CA ASP A 20 6.16 8.67 7.71
C ASP A 20 4.68 8.70 8.16
N GLU A 21 3.82 9.30 7.35
CA GLU A 21 2.37 9.35 7.63
C GLU A 21 1.75 7.95 7.58
N LEU A 22 2.17 7.10 6.63
CA LEU A 22 1.71 5.72 6.54
C LEU A 22 2.16 4.91 7.77
N ALA A 23 3.39 5.09 8.22
CA ALA A 23 3.89 4.45 9.44
C ALA A 23 3.09 4.88 10.68
N ALA A 24 2.60 6.12 10.70
CA ALA A 24 1.69 6.64 11.72
C ALA A 24 0.22 6.19 11.55
N GLY A 25 -0.07 5.33 10.58
CA GLY A 25 -1.42 4.80 10.31
C GLY A 25 -2.32 5.72 9.47
N LYS A 26 -1.76 6.78 8.91
CA LYS A 26 -2.51 7.73 8.08
C LYS A 26 -2.31 7.43 6.60
N PHE A 27 -3.39 7.20 5.90
CA PHE A 27 -3.40 7.02 4.45
C PHE A 27 -3.59 8.38 3.79
N MET A 28 -2.54 8.87 3.13
CA MET A 28 -2.51 10.21 2.54
C MET A 28 -2.61 10.14 1.03
N ALA A 29 -3.51 10.94 0.48
CA ALA A 29 -3.64 11.20 -0.96
C ALA A 29 -3.20 12.63 -1.28
N THR A 30 -2.99 12.94 -2.54
CA THR A 30 -2.86 14.32 -3.01
C THR A 30 -4.04 14.72 -3.88
N VAL A 31 -4.45 15.98 -3.74
CA VAL A 31 -5.55 16.59 -4.50
C VAL A 31 -5.02 17.78 -5.26
N CYS A 32 -5.29 17.83 -6.56
CA CYS A 32 -4.94 19.00 -7.37
C CYS A 32 -5.84 20.18 -7.01
N LYS A 33 -5.25 21.30 -6.60
CA LYS A 33 -6.02 22.52 -6.25
C LYS A 33 -6.72 23.14 -7.46
N LYS A 34 -6.22 22.91 -8.69
CA LYS A 34 -6.80 23.47 -9.90
C LYS A 34 -8.02 22.66 -10.40
N CYS A 35 -7.89 21.34 -10.53
CA CYS A 35 -8.93 20.49 -11.13
C CYS A 35 -9.63 19.56 -10.14
N GLY A 36 -9.20 19.53 -8.86
CA GLY A 36 -9.81 18.70 -7.82
C GLY A 36 -9.52 17.22 -7.92
N LYS A 37 -8.73 16.77 -8.90
CA LYS A 37 -8.44 15.35 -9.09
C LYS A 37 -7.57 14.81 -7.97
N LYS A 38 -7.96 13.64 -7.44
CA LYS A 38 -7.29 12.97 -6.32
C LYS A 38 -6.40 11.85 -6.81
N TYR A 39 -5.31 11.62 -6.10
CA TYR A 39 -4.33 10.57 -6.43
C TYR A 39 -3.90 9.81 -5.17
N TYR A 40 -3.96 8.49 -5.27
CA TYR A 40 -3.37 7.58 -4.32
C TYR A 40 -2.69 6.42 -5.09
N PRO A 41 -1.41 6.12 -4.87
CA PRO A 41 -0.45 6.86 -4.01
C PRO A 41 -0.31 8.33 -4.40
N PRO A 42 0.17 9.21 -3.47
CA PRO A 42 0.30 10.64 -3.73
C PRO A 42 1.21 10.95 -4.92
N LEU A 43 0.76 11.83 -5.81
CA LEU A 43 1.58 12.37 -6.89
C LEU A 43 2.05 13.77 -6.55
N ALA A 44 3.26 14.12 -7.01
CA ALA A 44 3.83 15.46 -6.87
C ALA A 44 3.13 16.46 -7.76
N ASP A 45 2.73 16.01 -8.95
CA ASP A 45 2.13 16.82 -10.00
C ASP A 45 0.83 16.16 -10.49
N CYS A 46 -0.10 16.98 -10.92
CA CYS A 46 -1.37 16.50 -11.45
C CYS A 46 -1.18 15.94 -12.87
N ALA A 47 -1.41 14.63 -13.04
CA ALA A 47 -1.31 13.99 -14.34
C ALA A 47 -2.40 14.44 -15.34
N HIS A 48 -3.46 15.10 -14.86
CA HIS A 48 -4.57 15.54 -15.70
C HIS A 48 -4.37 16.96 -16.26
N CYS A 49 -3.95 17.91 -15.43
CA CYS A 49 -3.80 19.32 -15.84
C CYS A 49 -2.37 19.85 -15.72
N MET A 50 -1.40 18.97 -15.45
CA MET A 50 0.04 19.24 -15.38
C MET A 50 0.43 20.35 -14.40
N GLN A 51 -0.37 20.53 -13.34
CA GLN A 51 -0.09 21.51 -12.27
C GLN A 51 0.63 20.85 -11.10
N SER A 52 1.55 21.61 -10.49
CA SER A 52 2.35 21.16 -9.34
C SER A 52 1.74 21.56 -7.98
N ASP A 53 0.64 22.35 -7.99
CA ASP A 53 -0.01 22.78 -6.75
C ASP A 53 -0.96 21.71 -6.24
N MET A 54 -0.38 20.82 -5.44
CA MET A 54 -1.05 19.65 -4.87
C MET A 54 -1.20 19.79 -3.37
N GLU A 55 -2.40 19.51 -2.86
CA GLU A 55 -2.71 19.49 -1.44
C GLU A 55 -2.71 18.05 -0.91
N TRP A 56 -2.12 17.84 0.26
CA TRP A 56 -2.17 16.57 0.97
C TRP A 56 -3.49 16.43 1.74
N LYS A 57 -4.17 15.31 1.53
CA LYS A 57 -5.42 15.01 2.20
C LYS A 57 -5.42 13.58 2.73
N GLN A 58 -5.80 13.41 3.99
CA GLN A 58 -6.02 12.09 4.56
C GLN A 58 -7.27 11.47 3.95
N ILE A 59 -7.19 10.20 3.60
CA ILE A 59 -8.32 9.40 3.08
C ILE A 59 -8.69 8.29 4.05
N SER A 60 -9.90 7.76 3.91
CA SER A 60 -10.33 6.59 4.66
C SER A 60 -9.46 5.38 4.31
N ASN A 61 -9.15 4.58 5.30
CA ASN A 61 -8.49 3.30 5.15
C ASN A 61 -9.48 2.11 5.14
N GLU A 62 -10.77 2.39 5.18
CA GLU A 62 -11.84 1.39 5.11
C GLU A 62 -12.52 1.43 3.75
N GLY A 63 -12.87 0.27 3.24
CA GLY A 63 -13.48 0.19 1.93
C GLY A 63 -13.97 -1.21 1.58
N THR A 64 -14.15 -1.41 0.28
CA THR A 64 -14.67 -2.67 -0.26
C THR A 64 -13.63 -3.31 -1.17
N LEU A 65 -13.38 -4.60 -0.98
CA LEU A 65 -12.47 -5.36 -1.83
C LEU A 65 -13.02 -5.46 -3.25
N VAL A 66 -12.30 -4.88 -4.21
CA VAL A 66 -12.72 -4.85 -5.62
C VAL A 66 -12.22 -6.07 -6.37
N THR A 67 -10.99 -6.46 -6.10
CA THR A 67 -10.33 -7.61 -6.71
C THR A 67 -9.24 -8.13 -5.81
N PHE A 68 -8.86 -9.38 -6.00
CA PHE A 68 -7.71 -9.98 -5.35
C PHE A 68 -7.07 -11.02 -6.25
N THR A 69 -5.83 -11.32 -5.99
CA THR A 69 -5.10 -12.38 -6.67
C THR A 69 -4.23 -13.13 -5.68
N LYS A 70 -3.70 -14.27 -6.11
CA LYS A 70 -2.76 -15.07 -5.35
C LYS A 70 -1.41 -14.99 -6.04
N ILE A 71 -0.40 -14.58 -5.32
CA ILE A 71 0.97 -14.59 -5.83
C ILE A 71 1.59 -15.92 -5.47
N HIS A 72 1.79 -16.77 -6.48
CA HIS A 72 2.37 -18.10 -6.32
C HIS A 72 3.90 -18.05 -6.27
N VAL A 73 4.50 -17.12 -7.01
CA VAL A 73 5.95 -16.92 -7.02
C VAL A 73 6.22 -15.47 -6.66
N PRO A 74 6.60 -15.20 -5.40
CA PRO A 74 6.94 -13.84 -5.01
C PRO A 74 8.23 -13.38 -5.71
N PRO A 75 8.40 -12.08 -5.96
CA PRO A 75 9.66 -11.54 -6.45
C PRO A 75 10.83 -11.92 -5.51
N GLU A 76 12.01 -12.13 -6.06
CA GLU A 76 13.19 -12.55 -5.31
C GLU A 76 13.49 -11.63 -4.12
N HIS A 77 13.31 -10.32 -4.28
CA HIS A 77 13.48 -9.34 -3.21
C HIS A 77 12.35 -9.35 -2.17
N PHE A 78 11.25 -10.00 -2.48
CA PHE A 78 10.09 -10.16 -1.59
C PHE A 78 10.11 -11.50 -0.87
N ALA A 79 10.78 -12.50 -1.44
CA ALA A 79 11.06 -13.77 -0.82
C ALA A 79 12.08 -13.60 0.32
N THR A 80 11.88 -12.57 1.12
CA THR A 80 12.68 -12.34 2.30
C THR A 80 12.54 -13.52 3.24
N ARG A 81 13.60 -13.82 3.93
CA ARG A 81 13.79 -15.00 4.77
C ARG A 81 12.78 -15.14 5.93
N GLN A 82 11.88 -14.17 6.07
CA GLN A 82 10.79 -14.20 7.04
C GLN A 82 9.51 -13.65 6.41
N PRO A 83 8.68 -14.53 5.87
CA PRO A 83 7.43 -14.14 5.26
C PRO A 83 6.45 -13.57 6.28
N LEU A 84 5.51 -12.75 5.79
CA LEU A 84 4.34 -12.34 6.55
C LEU A 84 3.59 -13.59 7.02
N MET A 85 3.41 -13.73 8.33
CA MET A 85 2.55 -14.78 8.85
C MET A 85 1.12 -14.59 8.29
N PRO A 86 0.47 -15.61 7.78
CA PRO A 86 0.72 -17.04 7.84
C PRO A 86 1.53 -17.62 6.68
N PHE A 87 2.25 -16.83 5.93
CA PHE A 87 3.00 -17.23 4.73
C PHE A 87 4.36 -17.87 5.07
N SER A 88 4.56 -18.25 6.32
CA SER A 88 5.86 -18.65 6.87
C SER A 88 6.23 -20.11 6.63
N SER A 89 5.42 -20.89 5.94
CA SER A 89 5.81 -22.25 5.64
C SER A 89 6.79 -22.30 4.46
N ILE A 90 7.76 -23.17 4.57
CA ILE A 90 8.73 -23.50 3.53
C ILE A 90 8.04 -24.03 2.24
N GLN A 91 6.78 -24.37 2.34
CA GLN A 91 5.91 -24.65 1.21
C GLN A 91 5.28 -23.33 0.76
N PHE A 92 5.52 -22.96 -0.48
CA PHE A 92 4.98 -21.80 -1.15
C PHE A 92 3.44 -21.79 -1.08
N GLU A 93 2.90 -21.25 -0.01
CA GLU A 93 1.49 -20.92 0.01
C GLU A 93 1.27 -19.63 -0.80
N PRO A 94 0.25 -19.60 -1.67
CA PRO A 94 -0.03 -18.41 -2.46
C PRO A 94 -0.30 -17.20 -1.56
N CYS A 95 0.47 -16.14 -1.76
CA CYS A 95 0.31 -14.91 -1.00
C CYS A 95 -0.84 -14.09 -1.58
N PRO A 96 -1.95 -13.90 -0.84
CA PRO A 96 -3.07 -13.11 -1.34
C PRO A 96 -2.75 -11.61 -1.24
N ILE A 97 -3.07 -10.91 -2.32
CA ILE A 97 -3.00 -9.46 -2.41
C ILE A 97 -4.33 -8.95 -2.95
N GLY A 98 -4.83 -7.86 -2.41
CA GLY A 98 -6.11 -7.29 -2.78
C GLY A 98 -6.04 -5.82 -3.10
N LEU A 99 -7.06 -5.35 -3.81
CA LEU A 99 -7.28 -3.96 -4.15
C LEU A 99 -8.55 -3.48 -3.46
N LEU A 100 -8.40 -2.56 -2.52
CA LEU A 100 -9.47 -2.00 -1.73
C LEU A 100 -9.95 -0.69 -2.34
N ASN A 101 -11.22 -0.59 -2.69
CA ASN A 101 -11.83 0.67 -3.11
C ASN A 101 -12.26 1.47 -1.89
N VAL A 102 -11.65 2.62 -1.70
CA VAL A 102 -11.95 3.55 -0.61
C VAL A 102 -12.70 4.78 -1.12
N GLU A 103 -12.93 5.76 -0.26
CA GLU A 103 -13.65 6.99 -0.62
C GLU A 103 -13.09 7.67 -1.87
N GLY A 104 -13.98 8.25 -2.67
CA GLY A 104 -13.61 9.01 -3.89
C GLY A 104 -13.07 8.15 -5.03
N GLY A 105 -13.30 6.84 -5.01
CA GLY A 105 -12.85 5.91 -6.05
C GLY A 105 -11.34 5.61 -6.02
N LEU A 106 -10.65 6.04 -4.98
CA LEU A 106 -9.24 5.73 -4.77
C LEU A 106 -9.08 4.26 -4.36
N LYS A 107 -7.93 3.68 -4.68
CA LYS A 107 -7.66 2.26 -4.43
C LYS A 107 -6.39 2.08 -3.65
N ILE A 108 -6.49 1.29 -2.58
CA ILE A 108 -5.35 0.89 -1.75
C ILE A 108 -5.06 -0.58 -2.03
N MET A 109 -3.82 -0.87 -2.38
CA MET A 109 -3.35 -2.25 -2.55
C MET A 109 -2.66 -2.72 -1.28
N GLY A 110 -2.96 -3.95 -0.85
CA GLY A 110 -2.34 -4.52 0.33
C GLY A 110 -2.46 -6.04 0.39
N TRP A 111 -1.67 -6.64 1.26
CA TRP A 111 -1.67 -8.08 1.52
C TRP A 111 -2.84 -8.47 2.40
N ILE A 112 -3.36 -9.70 2.23
CA ILE A 112 -4.48 -10.22 3.03
C ILE A 112 -3.99 -11.42 3.87
N PRO A 113 -3.27 -11.17 4.99
CA PRO A 113 -2.57 -12.23 5.71
C PRO A 113 -3.47 -13.09 6.61
N LYS A 114 -4.60 -12.55 7.06
CA LYS A 114 -5.41 -13.18 8.14
C LYS A 114 -6.68 -13.87 7.65
N VAL A 115 -6.87 -13.99 6.36
CA VAL A 115 -8.07 -14.62 5.79
C VAL A 115 -7.68 -15.85 5.01
N ASP A 116 -8.37 -16.97 5.28
CA ASP A 116 -8.25 -18.16 4.44
C ASP A 116 -8.58 -17.79 2.99
N LEU A 117 -7.72 -18.18 2.07
CA LEU A 117 -7.86 -17.88 0.63
C LEU A 117 -9.23 -18.27 0.06
N LYS A 118 -9.82 -19.35 0.57
CA LYS A 118 -11.15 -19.82 0.15
C LYS A 118 -12.30 -18.91 0.64
N LYS A 119 -12.02 -18.09 1.63
CA LYS A 119 -13.00 -17.17 2.23
C LYS A 119 -12.92 -15.75 1.68
N ILE A 120 -11.86 -15.42 0.95
CA ILE A 120 -11.73 -14.10 0.33
C ILE A 120 -12.73 -13.99 -0.83
N LYS A 121 -13.56 -12.94 -0.78
CA LYS A 121 -14.56 -12.64 -1.82
C LYS A 121 -14.53 -11.16 -2.16
N VAL A 122 -14.72 -10.87 -3.45
CA VAL A 122 -15.00 -9.49 -3.91
C VAL A 122 -16.26 -8.98 -3.21
N GLY A 123 -16.24 -7.72 -2.82
CA GLY A 123 -17.32 -7.08 -2.06
C GLY A 123 -17.16 -7.12 -0.54
N MET A 124 -16.16 -7.83 -0.02
CA MET A 124 -15.89 -7.82 1.43
C MET A 124 -15.52 -6.42 1.91
N LYS A 125 -16.04 -6.06 3.10
CA LYS A 125 -15.61 -4.86 3.81
C LYS A 125 -14.28 -5.14 4.49
N MET A 126 -13.31 -4.29 4.22
CA MET A 126 -11.95 -4.46 4.73
C MET A 126 -11.35 -3.11 5.13
N LYS A 127 -10.37 -3.19 6.01
CA LYS A 127 -9.59 -2.06 6.49
C LYS A 127 -8.13 -2.26 6.11
N ALA A 128 -7.53 -1.21 5.57
CA ALA A 128 -6.10 -1.16 5.33
C ALA A 128 -5.35 -0.69 6.58
N SER A 129 -4.26 -1.34 6.91
CA SER A 129 -3.39 -0.98 8.04
C SER A 129 -1.92 -1.07 7.64
N PRO A 130 -1.08 -0.17 8.14
CA PRO A 130 0.36 -0.33 7.96
C PRO A 130 0.85 -1.51 8.77
N PHE A 131 1.81 -2.21 8.24
CA PHE A 131 2.48 -3.31 8.90
C PHE A 131 3.98 -3.26 8.64
N THR A 132 4.78 -3.33 9.69
CA THR A 132 6.23 -3.35 9.57
C THR A 132 6.72 -4.79 9.61
N LEU A 133 7.41 -5.19 8.55
CA LEU A 133 8.06 -6.49 8.45
C LEU A 133 9.23 -6.58 9.45
N PRO A 134 9.66 -7.79 9.86
CA PRO A 134 10.78 -7.98 10.78
C PRO A 134 12.07 -7.30 10.32
N GLU A 135 12.24 -7.11 9.01
CA GLU A 135 13.40 -6.40 8.41
C GLU A 135 13.26 -4.87 8.42
N GLY A 136 12.23 -4.32 9.06
CA GLY A 136 11.97 -2.89 9.10
C GLY A 136 11.30 -2.31 7.85
N LYS A 137 10.92 -3.13 6.88
CA LYS A 137 10.19 -2.69 5.69
C LYS A 137 8.72 -2.46 6.00
N LEU A 138 8.21 -1.29 5.65
CA LEU A 138 6.80 -0.95 5.79
C LEU A 138 5.98 -1.54 4.63
N THR A 139 4.86 -2.15 4.94
CA THR A 139 3.89 -2.64 3.96
C THR A 139 2.46 -2.32 4.41
N ILE A 140 1.50 -2.63 3.55
CA ILE A 140 0.07 -2.46 3.85
C ILE A 140 -0.58 -3.84 3.88
N ILE A 141 -1.36 -4.09 4.92
CA ILE A 141 -2.21 -5.27 5.04
C ILE A 141 -3.68 -4.87 4.98
N LEU A 142 -4.51 -5.76 4.46
CA LEU A 142 -5.97 -5.64 4.44
C LEU A 142 -6.57 -6.69 5.38
N GLU A 143 -7.42 -6.24 6.28
CA GLU A 143 -8.08 -7.09 7.27
C GLU A 143 -9.60 -6.92 7.15
N PRO A 144 -10.40 -7.99 7.32
CA PRO A 144 -11.86 -7.88 7.39
C PRO A 144 -12.29 -6.99 8.56
N ILE A 145 -13.36 -6.24 8.34
CA ILE A 145 -14.02 -5.46 9.39
C ILE A 145 -15.12 -6.30 10.02
#